data_f9dd71ab3f85bc5ef6e4bdedc0412fa5
#
_entry.id   f9dd71ab3f85bc5ef6e4bdedc0412fa5
#
_cell.length_a   1.000
_cell.length_b   1.000
_cell.length_c   1.000
_cell.angle_alpha   90.00
_cell.angle_beta   90.00
_cell.angle_gamma   90.00
#
_symmetry.space_group_name_H-M   'P 1'
#
loop_
_entity.id
_entity.type
_entity.pdbx_description
1 polymer ?
#
loop_
_entity_poly.entity_id
_entity_poly.type
_entity_poly.pdbx_seq_one_letter_code
_entity_poly.pdbx_strand_id
1 'polypeptide(L)'
;MLNLIICSNLLANNYIARVTYYWGCTNTSTGNRPVSGKTIAVDPKVIPYGSKISIPQMGKTFIAHDTGSAVKSRLASRKHGRNNIVVDIFCQSESQARQYIKKYPMFMPIKIIKK
;
A
#
# COMPACT_ATOMS: atom_id res chain seq x y z
N MET A 1 -22.21 -13.06 19.72
CA MET A 1 -22.08 -11.66 19.32
C MET A 1 -20.64 -11.25 19.15
N LEU A 2 -19.86 -11.28 20.22
CA LEU A 2 -18.44 -10.97 20.13
C LEU A 2 -17.71 -11.84 19.13
N ASN A 3 -18.12 -13.10 18.98
CA ASN A 3 -17.48 -14.03 18.06
C ASN A 3 -17.55 -13.58 16.60
N LEU A 4 -18.66 -12.95 16.20
CA LEU A 4 -18.80 -12.48 14.82
C LEU A 4 -17.81 -11.36 14.51
N ILE A 5 -17.58 -10.46 15.46
CA ILE A 5 -16.62 -9.37 15.28
C ILE A 5 -15.22 -9.94 15.17
N ILE A 6 -14.87 -10.90 16.01
CA ILE A 6 -13.56 -11.56 15.97
C ILE A 6 -13.36 -12.27 14.64
N CYS A 7 -14.38 -12.99 14.16
CA CYS A 7 -14.28 -13.69 12.87
C CYS A 7 -14.07 -12.72 11.72
N SER A 8 -14.75 -11.57 11.73
CA SER A 8 -14.52 -10.53 10.70
C SER A 8 -13.09 -10.07 10.69
N ASN A 9 -12.48 -9.90 11.85
CA ASN A 9 -11.10 -9.45 11.95
C ASN A 9 -10.10 -10.51 11.49
N LEU A 10 -10.45 -11.77 11.52
CA LEU A 10 -9.59 -12.85 11.01
C LEU A 10 -9.50 -12.87 9.50
N LEU A 11 -10.49 -12.31 8.78
CA LEU A 11 -10.54 -12.32 7.32
C LEU A 11 -9.71 -11.20 6.69
N ALA A 12 -9.37 -10.19 7.46
CA ALA A 12 -8.60 -9.05 6.97
C ALA A 12 -7.73 -8.50 8.11
N ASN A 13 -6.57 -8.00 7.74
CA ASN A 13 -5.63 -7.40 8.70
C ASN A 13 -5.67 -5.88 8.55
N ASN A 14 -5.84 -5.20 9.67
CA ASN A 14 -5.93 -3.74 9.71
C ASN A 14 -4.63 -3.16 10.27
N TYR A 15 -4.08 -2.16 9.58
CA TYR A 15 -2.82 -1.51 9.96
C TYR A 15 -2.90 -0.02 9.70
N ILE A 16 -2.05 0.73 10.39
CA ILE A 16 -1.75 2.10 10.00
C ILE A 16 -0.47 2.03 9.19
N ALA A 17 -0.52 2.45 7.93
CA ALA A 17 0.62 2.35 7.01
C ALA A 17 1.17 3.72 6.66
N ARG A 18 2.48 3.77 6.45
CA ARG A 18 3.12 4.91 5.77
C ARG A 18 2.84 4.75 4.28
N VAL A 19 2.19 5.72 3.70
CA VAL A 19 1.82 5.68 2.28
C VAL A 19 2.72 6.62 1.51
N THR A 20 3.38 6.09 0.48
CA THR A 20 4.22 6.86 -0.44
C THR A 20 3.69 6.70 -1.84
N TYR A 21 4.26 7.43 -2.79
CA TYR A 21 3.80 7.47 -4.17
C TYR A 21 4.99 7.44 -5.11
N TYR A 22 4.84 6.73 -6.24
CA TYR A 22 5.90 6.67 -7.25
C TYR A 22 5.30 6.71 -8.65
N TRP A 23 6.15 7.02 -9.63
CA TRP A 23 5.76 7.17 -11.03
C TRP A 23 6.96 6.83 -11.92
N GLY A 24 6.74 6.82 -13.24
CA GLY A 24 7.83 6.60 -14.20
C GLY A 24 8.23 5.15 -14.39
N CYS A 25 7.45 4.21 -13.85
CA CYS A 25 7.73 2.78 -13.95
C CYS A 25 6.98 2.20 -15.15
N THR A 26 7.66 1.41 -15.97
CA THR A 26 7.04 0.75 -17.14
C THR A 26 6.71 -0.72 -16.89
N ASN A 27 7.44 -1.37 -15.99
CA ASN A 27 7.19 -2.75 -15.58
C ASN A 27 7.38 -2.87 -14.07
N THR A 28 6.50 -3.64 -13.45
CA THR A 28 6.63 -3.95 -12.02
C THR A 28 7.61 -5.10 -11.81
N SER A 29 7.98 -5.33 -10.56
CA SER A 29 8.87 -6.44 -10.17
C SER A 29 8.30 -7.81 -10.51
N THR A 30 6.97 -7.92 -10.62
CA THR A 30 6.31 -9.17 -10.99
C THR A 30 6.12 -9.31 -12.50
N GLY A 31 6.62 -8.35 -13.29
CA GLY A 31 6.51 -8.37 -14.74
C GLY A 31 5.22 -7.78 -15.29
N ASN A 32 4.31 -7.34 -14.43
CA ASN A 32 3.06 -6.73 -14.86
C ASN A 32 3.28 -5.26 -15.23
N ARG A 33 2.47 -4.77 -16.17
CA ARG A 33 2.43 -3.33 -16.43
C ARG A 33 1.74 -2.63 -15.26
N PRO A 34 2.34 -1.59 -14.67
CA PRO A 34 1.69 -0.88 -13.59
C PRO A 34 0.48 -0.10 -14.08
N VAL A 35 -0.57 -0.07 -13.29
CA VAL A 35 -1.83 0.60 -13.63
C VAL A 35 -2.17 1.59 -12.53
N SER A 36 -2.31 2.87 -12.90
CA SER A 36 -2.72 3.90 -11.96
C SER A 36 -4.09 3.57 -11.38
N GLY A 37 -4.21 3.70 -10.07
CA GLY A 37 -5.43 3.34 -9.35
C GLY A 37 -5.53 1.87 -8.97
N LYS A 38 -4.57 1.04 -9.38
CA LYS A 38 -4.59 -0.39 -9.07
C LYS A 38 -3.29 -0.94 -8.50
N THR A 39 -2.15 -0.49 -9.02
CA THR A 39 -0.85 -1.07 -8.63
C THR A 39 -0.30 -0.40 -7.38
N ILE A 40 0.13 -1.23 -6.44
CA ILE A 40 0.80 -0.78 -5.23
C ILE A 40 2.04 -1.63 -5.00
N ALA A 41 3.11 -1.00 -4.53
CA ALA A 41 4.35 -1.68 -4.18
C ALA A 41 4.35 -2.00 -2.69
N VAL A 42 4.84 -3.19 -2.36
CA VAL A 42 4.86 -3.71 -0.99
C VAL A 42 6.18 -4.42 -0.73
N ASP A 43 6.46 -4.70 0.54
CA ASP A 43 7.51 -5.64 0.92
C ASP A 43 6.91 -7.05 0.87
N PRO A 44 7.33 -7.90 -0.07
CA PRO A 44 6.70 -9.22 -0.21
C PRO A 44 6.97 -10.14 0.98
N LYS A 45 7.92 -9.82 1.85
CA LYS A 45 8.12 -10.54 3.10
C LYS A 45 7.02 -10.26 4.11
N VAL A 46 6.30 -9.14 3.94
CA VAL A 46 5.23 -8.72 4.86
C VAL A 46 3.87 -8.91 4.20
N ILE A 47 3.74 -8.51 2.95
CA ILE A 47 2.49 -8.57 2.18
C ILE A 47 2.75 -9.39 0.93
N PRO A 48 2.15 -10.58 0.80
CA PRO A 48 2.37 -11.41 -0.41
C PRO A 48 1.89 -10.70 -1.67
N TYR A 49 2.61 -10.90 -2.77
CA TYR A 49 2.17 -10.44 -4.08
C TYR A 49 0.78 -11.01 -4.39
N GLY A 50 -0.05 -10.20 -5.04
CA GLY A 50 -1.44 -10.56 -5.34
C GLY A 50 -2.42 -10.21 -4.24
N SER A 51 -1.96 -9.81 -3.06
CA SER A 51 -2.83 -9.34 -1.99
C SER A 51 -3.55 -8.07 -2.40
N LYS A 52 -4.77 -7.89 -1.89
CA LYS A 52 -5.53 -6.67 -2.08
C LYS A 52 -5.31 -5.76 -0.87
N ILE A 53 -5.12 -4.48 -1.14
CA ILE A 53 -4.91 -3.49 -0.08
C ILE A 53 -5.95 -2.40 -0.25
N SER A 54 -6.88 -2.36 0.70
CA SER A 54 -7.90 -1.32 0.74
C SER A 54 -7.39 -0.14 1.55
N ILE A 55 -7.53 1.06 1.01
CA ILE A 55 -7.24 2.30 1.73
C ILE A 55 -8.55 3.06 1.80
N PRO A 56 -9.35 2.87 2.87
CA PRO A 56 -10.69 3.43 2.95
C PRO A 56 -10.72 4.95 2.80
N GLN A 57 -9.72 5.64 3.32
CA GLN A 57 -9.65 7.10 3.25
C GLN A 57 -9.55 7.60 1.81
N MET A 58 -8.99 6.78 0.91
CA MET A 58 -8.92 7.08 -0.51
C MET A 58 -10.10 6.52 -1.29
N GLY A 59 -10.89 5.64 -0.67
CA GLY A 59 -11.98 4.93 -1.35
C GLY A 59 -11.50 3.98 -2.44
N LYS A 60 -10.30 3.43 -2.29
CA LYS A 60 -9.69 2.60 -3.34
C LYS A 60 -9.12 1.32 -2.77
N THR A 61 -9.09 0.29 -3.63
CA THR A 61 -8.44 -0.98 -3.36
C THR A 61 -7.38 -1.23 -4.42
N PHE A 62 -6.17 -1.53 -3.96
CA PHE A 62 -5.00 -1.76 -4.82
C PHE A 62 -4.61 -3.23 -4.79
N ILE A 63 -3.76 -3.61 -5.75
CA ILE A 63 -3.22 -4.98 -5.83
C ILE A 63 -1.70 -4.90 -5.70
N ALA A 64 -1.14 -5.76 -4.85
CA ALA A 64 0.29 -5.80 -4.58
C ALA A 64 1.02 -6.48 -5.74
N HIS A 65 1.49 -5.70 -6.71
CA HIS A 65 2.19 -6.21 -7.90
C HIS A 65 3.64 -5.70 -8.02
N ASP A 66 4.12 -4.92 -7.05
CA ASP A 66 5.45 -4.34 -7.16
C ASP A 66 6.16 -4.30 -5.81
N THR A 67 7.44 -3.96 -5.83
CA THR A 67 8.24 -3.73 -4.64
C THR A 67 9.26 -2.63 -4.95
N GLY A 68 9.98 -2.19 -3.93
CA GLY A 68 11.00 -1.16 -4.09
C GLY A 68 11.68 -0.83 -2.77
N SER A 69 12.70 0.03 -2.83
CA SER A 69 13.51 0.36 -1.65
C SER A 69 12.71 1.06 -0.55
N ALA A 70 11.72 1.87 -0.91
CA ALA A 70 10.93 2.61 0.07
C ALA A 70 10.14 1.69 0.99
N VAL A 71 9.64 0.57 0.45
CA VAL A 71 8.78 -0.36 1.20
C VAL A 71 9.55 -1.45 1.92
N LYS A 72 10.70 -1.85 1.40
CA LYS A 72 11.51 -2.92 2.00
C LYS A 72 12.02 -2.49 3.36
N SER A 73 11.90 -3.39 4.32
CA SER A 73 12.34 -3.14 5.71
C SER A 73 11.74 -1.86 6.30
N ARG A 74 10.59 -1.43 5.79
CA ARG A 74 9.86 -0.25 6.27
C ARG A 74 10.69 1.04 6.20
N LEU A 75 11.55 1.14 5.19
CA LEU A 75 12.51 2.25 5.09
C LEU A 75 11.86 3.62 5.15
N ALA A 76 10.80 3.86 4.36
CA ALA A 76 10.15 5.17 4.33
C ALA A 76 9.55 5.55 5.70
N SER A 77 9.08 4.56 6.46
CA SER A 77 8.56 4.79 7.80
C SER A 77 9.68 5.11 8.78
N ARG A 78 10.79 4.35 8.70
CA ARG A 78 11.93 4.55 9.60
C ARG A 78 12.59 5.92 9.44
N LYS A 79 12.52 6.51 8.25
CA LYS A 79 13.02 7.87 8.02
C LYS A 79 12.29 8.92 8.87
N HIS A 80 11.11 8.61 9.33
CA HIS A 80 10.33 9.49 10.21
C HIS A 80 10.31 8.99 11.67
N GLY A 81 11.26 8.12 12.02
CA GLY A 81 11.32 7.56 13.37
C GLY A 81 10.18 6.60 13.71
N ARG A 82 9.53 6.03 12.69
CA ARG A 82 8.38 5.13 12.85
C ARG A 82 8.73 3.74 12.33
N ASN A 83 7.90 2.78 12.68
CA ASN A 83 8.08 1.39 12.22
C ASN A 83 6.80 0.80 11.63
N ASN A 84 6.02 1.65 10.98
CA ASN A 84 4.80 1.22 10.32
C ASN A 84 5.11 0.51 9.00
N ILE A 85 4.23 -0.41 8.61
CA ILE A 85 4.25 -0.98 7.27
C ILE A 85 4.22 0.15 6.25
N VAL A 86 4.96 0.01 5.16
CA VAL A 86 4.99 0.99 4.08
C VAL A 86 4.32 0.38 2.85
N VAL A 87 3.49 1.16 2.20
CA VAL A 87 2.93 0.84 0.88
C VAL A 87 3.19 2.03 -0.03
N ASP A 88 3.47 1.74 -1.31
CA ASP A 88 3.92 2.75 -2.27
C ASP A 88 3.00 2.69 -3.48
N ILE A 89 2.18 3.71 -3.67
CA ILE A 89 1.12 3.72 -4.69
C ILE A 89 1.68 4.19 -6.02
N PHE A 90 1.46 3.41 -7.07
CA PHE A 90 1.82 3.81 -8.42
C PHE A 90 0.90 4.92 -8.91
N CYS A 91 1.51 5.99 -9.42
CA CYS A 91 0.81 7.14 -9.97
C CYS A 91 1.13 7.26 -11.47
N GLN A 92 0.18 7.79 -12.22
CA GLN A 92 0.32 8.00 -13.65
C GLN A 92 1.43 9.02 -13.95
N SER A 93 1.62 10.00 -13.06
CA SER A 93 2.58 11.09 -13.27
C SER A 93 3.01 11.66 -11.93
N GLU A 94 4.08 12.45 -11.97
CA GLU A 94 4.51 13.21 -10.80
C GLU A 94 3.41 14.14 -10.32
N SER A 95 2.67 14.76 -11.23
CA SER A 95 1.58 15.66 -10.90
C SER A 95 0.51 14.95 -10.07
N GLN A 96 0.13 13.75 -10.45
CA GLN A 96 -0.84 12.96 -9.69
C GLN A 96 -0.31 12.62 -8.31
N ALA A 97 0.96 12.23 -8.21
CA ALA A 97 1.58 11.92 -6.93
C ALA A 97 1.55 13.14 -6.00
N ARG A 98 1.87 14.32 -6.53
CA ARG A 98 1.85 15.55 -5.74
C ARG A 98 0.45 15.91 -5.26
N GLN A 99 -0.58 15.66 -6.08
CA GLN A 99 -1.97 15.88 -5.69
C GLN A 99 -2.35 14.97 -4.53
N TYR A 100 -1.96 13.70 -4.57
CA TYR A 100 -2.22 12.76 -3.48
C TYR A 100 -1.50 13.16 -2.20
N ILE A 101 -0.24 13.58 -2.31
CA ILE A 101 0.55 14.04 -1.16
C ILE A 101 -0.13 15.20 -0.46
N LYS A 102 -0.72 16.12 -1.22
CA LYS A 102 -1.43 17.27 -0.65
C LYS A 102 -2.76 16.87 -0.03
N LYS A 103 -3.45 15.91 -0.63
CA LYS A 103 -4.81 15.55 -0.25
C LYS A 103 -4.87 14.59 0.94
N TYR A 104 -3.92 13.67 1.05
CA TYR A 104 -3.98 12.59 2.03
C TYR A 104 -2.83 12.67 3.03
N PRO A 105 -3.07 12.27 4.28
CA PRO A 105 -2.00 12.27 5.27
C PRO A 105 -0.95 11.20 4.97
N MET A 106 0.22 11.39 5.53
CA MET A 106 1.37 10.51 5.35
C MET A 106 1.10 9.08 5.88
N PHE A 107 0.33 8.97 6.95
CA PHE A 107 -0.05 7.69 7.55
C PHE A 107 -1.55 7.52 7.46
N MET A 108 -1.98 6.37 6.94
CA MET A 108 -3.40 6.07 6.76
C MET A 108 -3.72 4.65 7.17
N PRO A 109 -4.95 4.41 7.67
CA PRO A 109 -5.41 3.05 7.89
C PRO A 109 -5.50 2.29 6.57
N ILE A 110 -5.02 1.06 6.57
CA ILE A 110 -5.16 0.15 5.44
C ILE A 110 -5.71 -1.18 5.92
N LYS A 111 -6.34 -1.90 5.00
CA LYS A 111 -6.83 -3.24 5.24
C LYS A 111 -6.18 -4.17 4.21
N ILE A 112 -5.51 -5.21 4.69
CA ILE A 112 -4.81 -6.16 3.83
C ILE A 112 -5.61 -7.43 3.75
N ILE A 113 -5.99 -7.84 2.54
CA ILE A 113 -6.66 -9.09 2.27
C ILE A 113 -5.67 -9.95 1.49
N LYS A 114 -5.05 -10.89 2.19
CA LYS A 114 -4.04 -11.76 1.59
C LYS A 114 -4.67 -12.70 0.60
N LYS A 115 -3.92 -12.96 -0.44
CA LYS A 115 -4.35 -13.85 -1.51
C LYS A 115 -4.51 -15.28 -1.03
#